data_801753c7bb6c20656e31e1f6c220acb3
#
_entry.id   801753c7bb6c20656e31e1f6c220acb3
#
_cell.length_a   1.000
_cell.length_b   1.000
_cell.length_c   1.000
_cell.angle_alpha   90.00
_cell.angle_beta   90.00
_cell.angle_gamma   90.00
#
_symmetry.space_group_name_H-M   'P 1'
#
loop_
_entity.id
_entity.type
_entity.pdbx_description
1 polymer ?
#
loop_
_entity_poly.entity_id
_entity_poly.type
_entity_poly.pdbx_seq_one_letter_code
_entity_poly.pdbx_strand_id
1 'polypeptide(L)'
;MTTSPIKGNASRHHKRPRGEGQWALGYHEPLNKNEENKKNDDGLNVRQRIIDIYSKRGFDSIDPADLRGRMRWYGLYTQRKPGIDGGKTAILEPEELDDRYFMLRVRIDGGQLSLEQLRVVADLANEYARGTADVTDRQNIQLHWVEIESVPDIWERLEAVGLSTTEACGDTPRVIMGCPLAGIDQDELLDATPQVREIHDRFIGDPAYSNLPRKFKSALSGCPAHCTVHEINDVAFVAVDKDGEKGFDLWVGGGLSTNPMFAKRIGVFVRPDQVADVYGGVIGIFRDYGYRRLRHRARIKFLVNDWGVEKFREVLETEYLKEPLPDGPAPVEPRGHRRDHVGVFPQKDGNFYVGFAPKVGRLDGDRLHLIADLAEKYGSARVRTTVEQKMVILDVAPDQVDGLVAELEANDLKVNPSTFRRQTMACTGIEFCKLAIVETKAAGANLIDELERRLPDFAEPLTINLNGCPNSCARIQVADIGLKGQLVDGKEGFQIHLGGSLGVNPGFGRKVRGLKTTAEDLPDYVERVLRNFESQKKDGERFADWVQRADEGDLS
;
A
#
# COMPACT_ATOMS: atom_id res chain seq x y z
N MET A 1 -63.16 23.76 -15.56
CA MET A 1 -61.70 23.56 -15.82
C MET A 1 -60.97 24.15 -14.64
N THR A 2 -60.59 23.31 -13.68
CA THR A 2 -59.91 23.70 -12.45
C THR A 2 -58.49 23.18 -12.51
N THR A 3 -57.54 24.09 -12.59
CA THR A 3 -56.09 23.80 -12.55
C THR A 3 -55.66 23.68 -11.09
N SER A 4 -55.19 22.49 -10.68
CA SER A 4 -54.53 22.27 -9.39
C SER A 4 -53.11 22.79 -9.41
N PRO A 5 -52.61 23.42 -8.33
CA PRO A 5 -51.23 23.88 -8.26
C PRO A 5 -50.30 22.73 -7.89
N ILE A 6 -49.21 22.60 -8.66
CA ILE A 6 -48.09 21.68 -8.40
C ILE A 6 -47.37 22.15 -7.12
N LYS A 7 -47.44 21.34 -6.06
CA LYS A 7 -46.63 21.55 -4.86
C LYS A 7 -45.16 21.21 -5.15
N GLY A 8 -44.35 22.22 -5.32
CA GLY A 8 -42.91 22.10 -5.34
C GLY A 8 -42.35 21.70 -3.98
N ASN A 9 -41.89 20.47 -3.87
CA ASN A 9 -41.23 19.96 -2.67
C ASN A 9 -39.73 20.34 -2.69
N ALA A 10 -39.44 21.58 -2.30
CA ALA A 10 -38.06 22.03 -2.10
C ALA A 10 -37.62 21.66 -0.68
N SER A 11 -37.15 20.41 -0.49
CA SER A 11 -36.37 20.07 0.69
C SER A 11 -35.03 20.79 0.61
N ARG A 12 -34.94 21.94 1.30
CA ARG A 12 -33.68 22.61 1.57
C ARG A 12 -32.82 21.67 2.46
N HIS A 13 -32.01 20.82 1.86
CA HIS A 13 -30.88 20.21 2.57
C HIS A 13 -29.96 21.34 3.00
N HIS A 14 -30.05 21.78 4.25
CA HIS A 14 -29.03 22.59 4.88
C HIS A 14 -27.71 21.80 4.77
N LYS A 15 -26.83 22.23 3.87
CA LYS A 15 -25.47 21.67 3.81
C LYS A 15 -24.80 21.94 5.15
N ARG A 16 -24.60 20.91 5.94
CA ARG A 16 -23.85 21.03 7.20
C ARG A 16 -22.48 21.65 6.92
N PRO A 17 -21.95 22.49 7.82
CA PRO A 17 -20.65 23.11 7.66
C PRO A 17 -19.56 22.07 7.37
N ARG A 18 -18.64 22.36 6.45
CA ARG A 18 -17.54 21.43 6.12
C ARG A 18 -16.65 21.10 7.32
N GLY A 19 -16.49 22.04 8.25
CA GLY A 19 -15.71 21.88 9.49
C GLY A 19 -16.39 21.06 10.58
N GLU A 20 -17.64 20.62 10.40
CA GLU A 20 -18.31 19.78 11.40
C GLU A 20 -17.53 18.46 11.60
N GLY A 21 -17.11 18.16 12.84
CA GLY A 21 -16.28 17.02 13.22
C GLY A 21 -14.78 17.31 13.29
N GLN A 22 -14.34 18.54 13.02
CA GLN A 22 -12.94 18.93 13.24
C GLN A 22 -12.72 19.29 14.72
N TRP A 23 -11.76 18.64 15.35
CA TRP A 23 -11.48 18.82 16.79
C TRP A 23 -10.92 20.21 17.12
N ALA A 24 -10.08 20.77 16.26
CA ALA A 24 -9.56 22.11 16.42
C ALA A 24 -10.65 23.20 16.46
N LEU A 25 -11.86 22.91 15.93
CA LEU A 25 -13.01 23.82 15.95
C LEU A 25 -14.03 23.47 17.04
N GLY A 26 -13.67 22.60 17.99
CA GLY A 26 -14.51 22.20 19.11
C GLY A 26 -15.53 21.09 18.83
N TYR A 27 -15.49 20.47 17.65
CA TYR A 27 -16.42 19.39 17.29
C TYR A 27 -15.87 18.02 17.73
N HIS A 28 -16.11 17.67 18.99
CA HIS A 28 -15.65 16.39 19.57
C HIS A 28 -16.73 15.29 19.58
N GLU A 29 -17.98 15.63 19.27
CA GLU A 29 -19.05 14.63 19.25
C GLU A 29 -18.97 13.73 18.00
N PRO A 30 -19.10 12.41 18.17
CA PRO A 30 -19.04 11.46 17.05
C PRO A 30 -20.19 11.67 16.09
N LEU A 31 -19.88 11.69 14.79
CA LEU A 31 -20.86 11.88 13.71
C LEU A 31 -21.13 10.60 12.92
N ASN A 32 -20.50 9.51 13.30
CA ASN A 32 -20.73 8.18 12.72
C ASN A 32 -20.23 7.08 13.68
N LYS A 33 -20.64 5.84 13.44
CA LYS A 33 -20.36 4.69 14.31
C LYS A 33 -18.86 4.43 14.52
N ASN A 34 -18.02 4.70 13.51
CA ASN A 34 -16.57 4.50 13.68
C ASN A 34 -15.97 5.52 14.67
N GLU A 35 -16.40 6.78 14.60
CA GLU A 35 -15.96 7.81 15.55
C GLU A 35 -16.50 7.55 16.95
N GLU A 36 -17.74 7.06 17.07
CA GLU A 36 -18.32 6.62 18.34
C GLU A 36 -17.48 5.52 19.00
N ASN A 37 -17.11 4.48 18.24
CA ASN A 37 -16.28 3.39 18.76
C ASN A 37 -14.91 3.90 19.24
N LYS A 38 -14.32 4.88 18.54
CA LYS A 38 -13.04 5.49 18.92
C LYS A 38 -13.14 6.47 20.10
N LYS A 39 -14.30 7.13 20.28
CA LYS A 39 -14.54 8.00 21.46
C LYS A 39 -14.73 7.19 22.73
N ASN A 40 -15.44 6.07 22.64
CA ASN A 40 -15.78 5.25 23.80
C ASN A 40 -14.56 4.51 24.38
N ASP A 41 -13.60 4.15 23.53
CA ASP A 41 -12.40 3.42 23.95
C ASP A 41 -11.29 3.53 22.90
N ASP A 42 -10.04 3.69 23.33
CA ASP A 42 -8.89 3.71 22.43
C ASP A 42 -8.69 2.34 21.80
N GLY A 43 -8.38 2.33 20.50
CA GLY A 43 -8.14 1.08 19.76
C GLY A 43 -6.96 0.27 20.29
N LEU A 44 -5.97 0.90 20.91
CA LEU A 44 -4.83 0.22 21.50
C LEU A 44 -5.22 -0.64 22.72
N ASN A 45 -6.29 -0.31 23.43
CA ASN A 45 -6.74 -1.06 24.60
C ASN A 45 -7.27 -2.47 24.27
N VAL A 46 -7.58 -2.77 23.01
CA VAL A 46 -8.07 -4.10 22.62
C VAL A 46 -7.04 -5.22 22.86
N ARG A 47 -5.73 -4.87 22.87
CA ARG A 47 -4.66 -5.86 23.12
C ARG A 47 -4.89 -6.65 24.40
N GLN A 48 -5.15 -5.94 25.50
CA GLN A 48 -5.35 -6.61 26.79
C GLN A 48 -6.58 -7.53 26.77
N ARG A 49 -7.66 -7.10 26.10
CA ARG A 49 -8.86 -7.95 25.95
C ARG A 49 -8.61 -9.19 25.10
N ILE A 50 -7.78 -9.08 24.06
CA ILE A 50 -7.38 -10.25 23.28
C ILE A 50 -6.62 -11.23 24.15
N ILE A 51 -5.63 -10.77 24.92
CA ILE A 51 -4.81 -11.63 25.80
C ILE A 51 -5.62 -12.27 26.92
N ASP A 52 -6.46 -11.50 27.61
CA ASP A 52 -7.13 -11.95 28.83
C ASP A 52 -8.44 -12.67 28.60
N ILE A 53 -9.15 -12.34 27.52
CA ILE A 53 -10.51 -12.79 27.29
C ILE A 53 -10.64 -13.57 25.98
N TYR A 54 -10.37 -12.92 24.84
CA TYR A 54 -10.76 -13.47 23.55
C TYR A 54 -9.93 -14.68 23.14
N SER A 55 -8.63 -14.70 23.43
CA SER A 55 -7.78 -15.88 23.19
C SER A 55 -8.15 -17.09 24.05
N LYS A 56 -8.78 -16.87 25.21
CA LYS A 56 -9.16 -17.94 26.14
C LYS A 56 -10.60 -18.43 25.94
N ARG A 57 -11.49 -17.57 25.43
CA ARG A 57 -12.93 -17.87 25.29
C ARG A 57 -13.35 -18.05 23.82
N GLY A 58 -12.45 -17.79 22.89
CA GLY A 58 -12.67 -17.98 21.47
C GLY A 58 -13.45 -16.86 20.79
N PHE A 59 -13.61 -17.01 19.49
CA PHE A 59 -14.16 -16.01 18.57
C PHE A 59 -15.53 -15.47 19.00
N ASP A 60 -16.43 -16.32 19.49
CA ASP A 60 -17.80 -15.93 19.86
C ASP A 60 -17.87 -15.01 21.10
N SER A 61 -16.76 -14.88 21.83
CA SER A 61 -16.64 -13.97 22.98
C SER A 61 -16.27 -12.53 22.62
N ILE A 62 -15.93 -12.26 21.35
CA ILE A 62 -15.41 -10.97 20.92
C ILE A 62 -16.53 -9.93 20.87
N ASP A 63 -16.32 -8.81 21.57
CA ASP A 63 -17.22 -7.67 21.48
C ASP A 63 -17.33 -7.15 20.03
N PRO A 64 -18.54 -6.92 19.51
CA PRO A 64 -18.74 -6.46 18.13
C PRO A 64 -18.02 -5.16 17.77
N ALA A 65 -17.82 -4.22 18.70
CA ALA A 65 -17.08 -2.99 18.45
C ALA A 65 -15.58 -3.25 18.33
N ASP A 66 -15.05 -4.25 19.07
CA ASP A 66 -13.66 -4.67 18.93
C ASP A 66 -13.46 -5.42 17.61
N LEU A 67 -14.31 -6.41 17.32
CA LEU A 67 -14.23 -7.21 16.10
C LEU A 67 -14.28 -6.37 14.82
N ARG A 68 -15.19 -5.39 14.78
CA ARG A 68 -15.42 -4.55 13.59
C ARG A 68 -14.61 -3.27 13.57
N GLY A 69 -14.00 -2.90 14.70
CA GLY A 69 -13.28 -1.65 14.88
C GLY A 69 -11.86 -1.84 15.36
N ARG A 70 -11.69 -2.07 16.66
CA ARG A 70 -10.41 -1.87 17.38
C ARG A 70 -9.36 -2.94 17.09
N MET A 71 -9.71 -4.18 16.78
CA MET A 71 -8.75 -5.23 16.41
C MET A 71 -7.85 -4.84 15.24
N ARG A 72 -8.31 -3.92 14.39
CA ARG A 72 -7.51 -3.37 13.27
C ARG A 72 -6.25 -2.64 13.74
N TRP A 73 -6.24 -2.09 14.97
CA TRP A 73 -5.06 -1.44 15.54
C TRP A 73 -3.88 -2.40 15.69
N TYR A 74 -4.18 -3.69 15.85
CA TYR A 74 -3.17 -4.76 15.90
C TYR A 74 -3.11 -5.62 14.64
N GLY A 75 -3.45 -5.05 13.50
CA GLY A 75 -3.30 -5.71 12.21
C GLY A 75 -4.33 -6.80 11.90
N LEU A 76 -5.33 -6.99 12.77
CA LEU A 76 -6.31 -8.06 12.67
C LEU A 76 -7.57 -7.62 11.92
N TYR A 77 -7.94 -8.40 10.90
CA TYR A 77 -9.23 -8.31 10.19
C TYR A 77 -9.82 -9.70 10.06
N THR A 78 -11.11 -9.87 10.36
CA THR A 78 -11.82 -11.09 9.97
C THR A 78 -11.76 -11.28 8.46
N GLN A 79 -11.48 -12.50 8.04
CA GLN A 79 -11.47 -12.89 6.64
C GLN A 79 -12.89 -12.97 6.08
N ARG A 80 -12.97 -13.08 4.75
CA ARG A 80 -14.19 -13.44 4.05
C ARG A 80 -14.46 -14.93 4.24
N LYS A 81 -15.69 -15.27 4.56
CA LYS A 81 -16.15 -16.65 4.60
C LYS A 81 -16.05 -17.26 3.19
N PRO A 82 -15.43 -18.45 3.05
CA PRO A 82 -15.29 -19.10 1.75
C PRO A 82 -16.64 -19.43 1.10
N GLY A 83 -16.66 -19.47 -0.24
CA GLY A 83 -17.83 -19.87 -1.02
C GLY A 83 -18.92 -18.81 -1.20
N ILE A 84 -18.73 -17.59 -0.67
CA ILE A 84 -19.66 -16.50 -0.90
C ILE A 84 -19.28 -15.78 -2.20
N ASP A 85 -20.21 -15.79 -3.17
CA ASP A 85 -20.05 -15.10 -4.45
C ASP A 85 -19.85 -13.59 -4.31
N GLY A 86 -19.05 -13.00 -5.19
CA GLY A 86 -18.69 -11.58 -5.19
C GLY A 86 -19.87 -10.63 -5.36
N GLY A 87 -20.92 -11.05 -6.06
CA GLY A 87 -22.18 -10.30 -6.19
C GLY A 87 -22.91 -10.10 -4.87
N LYS A 88 -22.61 -10.94 -3.87
CA LYS A 88 -23.18 -10.81 -2.52
C LYS A 88 -22.46 -9.77 -1.66
N THR A 89 -21.27 -9.32 -2.04
CA THR A 89 -20.43 -8.40 -1.23
C THR A 89 -21.13 -7.11 -0.81
N ALA A 90 -22.00 -6.55 -1.69
CA ALA A 90 -22.73 -5.32 -1.41
C ALA A 90 -24.13 -5.56 -0.81
N ILE A 91 -24.58 -6.80 -0.69
CA ILE A 91 -25.94 -7.17 -0.29
C ILE A 91 -25.96 -7.72 1.14
N LEU A 92 -24.97 -8.56 1.48
CA LEU A 92 -24.89 -9.20 2.79
C LEU A 92 -24.38 -8.24 3.86
N GLU A 93 -24.89 -8.42 5.07
CA GLU A 93 -24.35 -7.72 6.24
C GLU A 93 -22.92 -8.21 6.54
N PRO A 94 -22.09 -7.38 7.20
CA PRO A 94 -20.71 -7.77 7.54
C PRO A 94 -20.61 -9.09 8.31
N GLU A 95 -21.60 -9.40 9.16
CA GLU A 95 -21.71 -10.61 9.95
C GLU A 95 -21.84 -11.88 9.11
N GLU A 96 -22.54 -11.78 8.00
CA GLU A 96 -22.75 -12.89 7.07
C GLU A 96 -21.52 -13.17 6.21
N LEU A 97 -20.66 -12.14 6.02
CA LEU A 97 -19.40 -12.23 5.29
C LEU A 97 -18.23 -12.67 6.15
N ASP A 98 -18.33 -12.52 7.48
CA ASP A 98 -17.23 -12.83 8.40
C ASP A 98 -16.96 -14.33 8.51
N ASP A 99 -15.70 -14.72 8.36
CA ASP A 99 -15.19 -16.00 8.85
C ASP A 99 -14.68 -15.85 10.30
N ARG A 100 -14.44 -16.95 10.96
CA ARG A 100 -13.84 -17.02 12.31
C ARG A 100 -12.33 -16.79 12.31
N TYR A 101 -11.72 -16.83 11.14
CA TYR A 101 -10.29 -16.62 10.96
C TYR A 101 -9.96 -15.15 10.67
N PHE A 102 -8.74 -14.76 11.02
CA PHE A 102 -8.22 -13.42 10.80
C PHE A 102 -7.09 -13.42 9.76
N MET A 103 -7.06 -12.34 8.99
CA MET A 103 -5.82 -11.85 8.41
C MET A 103 -5.07 -11.08 9.48
N LEU A 104 -3.79 -11.40 9.67
CA LEU A 104 -2.87 -10.68 10.54
C LEU A 104 -1.77 -10.04 9.70
N ARG A 105 -1.47 -8.76 9.95
CA ARG A 105 -0.44 -8.03 9.24
C ARG A 105 0.76 -7.78 10.14
N VAL A 106 1.91 -8.32 9.77
CA VAL A 106 3.19 -8.01 10.39
C VAL A 106 3.66 -6.65 9.88
N ARG A 107 3.96 -5.73 10.80
CA ARG A 107 4.49 -4.41 10.48
C ARG A 107 5.99 -4.50 10.21
N ILE A 108 6.44 -4.00 9.04
CA ILE A 108 7.84 -4.01 8.62
C ILE A 108 8.14 -2.63 8.03
N ASP A 109 8.55 -1.68 8.87
CA ASP A 109 8.85 -0.33 8.43
C ASP A 109 10.12 -0.31 7.56
N GLY A 110 10.06 0.39 6.42
CA GLY A 110 11.11 0.38 5.41
C GLY A 110 11.35 -0.97 4.72
N GLY A 111 10.54 -1.99 5.02
CA GLY A 111 10.68 -3.33 4.45
C GLY A 111 11.88 -4.12 4.97
N GLN A 112 12.50 -3.71 6.06
CA GLN A 112 13.77 -4.25 6.56
C GLN A 112 13.56 -5.48 7.45
N LEU A 113 14.25 -6.58 7.15
CA LEU A 113 14.21 -7.83 7.92
C LEU A 113 15.61 -8.42 8.08
N SER A 114 15.93 -8.85 9.31
CA SER A 114 17.02 -9.81 9.54
C SER A 114 16.58 -11.21 9.12
N LEU A 115 17.53 -12.14 8.96
CA LEU A 115 17.19 -13.53 8.66
C LEU A 115 16.44 -14.19 9.82
N GLU A 116 16.76 -13.85 11.07
CA GLU A 116 16.03 -14.30 12.26
C GLU A 116 14.57 -13.86 12.22
N GLN A 117 14.33 -12.58 11.95
CA GLN A 117 12.98 -12.04 11.79
C GLN A 117 12.20 -12.74 10.68
N LEU A 118 12.85 -13.00 9.54
CA LEU A 118 12.20 -13.70 8.42
C LEU A 118 11.85 -15.13 8.79
N ARG A 119 12.73 -15.87 9.50
CA ARG A 119 12.47 -17.23 9.98
C ARG A 119 11.32 -17.28 10.98
N VAL A 120 11.26 -16.33 11.91
CA VAL A 120 10.12 -16.25 12.84
C VAL A 120 8.79 -16.04 12.08
N VAL A 121 8.76 -15.16 11.09
CA VAL A 121 7.56 -14.97 10.25
C VAL A 121 7.22 -16.25 9.47
N ALA A 122 8.21 -16.98 8.99
CA ALA A 122 8.05 -18.25 8.29
C ALA A 122 7.46 -19.34 9.20
N ASP A 123 7.99 -19.48 10.42
CA ASP A 123 7.47 -20.40 11.44
C ASP A 123 6.00 -20.10 11.76
N LEU A 124 5.68 -18.82 12.00
CA LEU A 124 4.31 -18.38 12.29
C LEU A 124 3.36 -18.63 11.11
N ALA A 125 3.84 -18.47 9.87
CA ALA A 125 3.07 -18.79 8.68
C ALA A 125 2.73 -20.29 8.62
N ASN A 126 3.71 -21.15 8.87
CA ASN A 126 3.53 -22.59 8.84
C ASN A 126 2.63 -23.08 10.00
N GLU A 127 2.84 -22.58 11.19
CA GLU A 127 2.15 -23.03 12.39
C GLU A 127 0.71 -22.51 12.50
N TYR A 128 0.49 -21.21 12.24
CA TYR A 128 -0.78 -20.52 12.51
C TYR A 128 -1.54 -20.02 11.27
N ALA A 129 -0.92 -20.06 10.09
CA ALA A 129 -1.48 -19.44 8.89
C ALA A 129 -1.63 -20.42 7.70
N ARG A 130 -1.66 -21.71 7.96
CA ARG A 130 -1.73 -22.78 6.93
C ARG A 130 -0.64 -22.60 5.86
N GLY A 131 0.53 -22.17 6.26
CA GLY A 131 1.66 -21.86 5.39
C GLY A 131 1.55 -20.55 4.61
N THR A 132 0.42 -19.83 4.61
CA THR A 132 0.23 -18.67 3.75
C THR A 132 1.00 -17.44 4.23
N ALA A 133 1.70 -16.77 3.31
CA ALA A 133 2.32 -15.47 3.53
C ALA A 133 2.26 -14.63 2.25
N ASP A 134 1.78 -13.39 2.35
CA ASP A 134 1.67 -12.47 1.22
C ASP A 134 2.53 -11.22 1.47
N VAL A 135 3.49 -10.95 0.59
CA VAL A 135 4.20 -9.66 0.56
C VAL A 135 3.26 -8.60 0.01
N THR A 136 3.13 -7.48 0.72
CA THR A 136 2.22 -6.40 0.34
C THR A 136 2.92 -5.29 -0.44
N ASP A 137 2.13 -4.46 -1.13
CA ASP A 137 2.58 -3.23 -1.80
C ASP A 137 3.07 -2.13 -0.82
N ARG A 138 3.00 -2.40 0.48
CA ARG A 138 3.51 -1.54 1.54
C ARG A 138 4.56 -2.24 2.40
N GLN A 139 5.32 -3.14 1.80
CA GLN A 139 6.49 -3.78 2.40
C GLN A 139 6.18 -4.63 3.65
N ASN A 140 4.93 -4.96 3.92
CA ASN A 140 4.52 -5.83 5.02
C ASN A 140 4.38 -7.28 4.55
N ILE A 141 4.26 -8.20 5.51
CA ILE A 141 3.82 -9.58 5.26
C ILE A 141 2.45 -9.77 5.91
N GLN A 142 1.53 -10.42 5.21
CA GLN A 142 0.21 -10.79 5.70
C GLN A 142 0.13 -12.29 5.88
N LEU A 143 -0.30 -12.71 7.07
CA LEU A 143 -0.67 -14.07 7.39
C LEU A 143 -2.20 -14.20 7.32
N HIS A 144 -2.68 -15.34 6.87
CA HIS A 144 -4.10 -15.66 6.77
C HIS A 144 -4.45 -16.85 7.64
N TRP A 145 -5.74 -17.11 7.85
CA TRP A 145 -6.24 -18.24 8.64
C TRP A 145 -5.89 -18.21 10.13
N VAL A 146 -5.48 -17.07 10.67
CA VAL A 146 -5.10 -16.93 12.08
C VAL A 146 -6.34 -17.03 12.97
N GLU A 147 -6.27 -17.88 13.99
CA GLU A 147 -7.28 -17.98 15.05
C GLU A 147 -6.99 -16.98 16.17
N ILE A 148 -8.04 -16.48 16.82
CA ILE A 148 -7.87 -15.48 17.89
C ILE A 148 -7.10 -16.06 19.08
N GLU A 149 -7.21 -17.35 19.32
CA GLU A 149 -6.54 -18.09 20.36
C GLU A 149 -5.01 -18.06 20.22
N SER A 150 -4.50 -18.03 18.99
CA SER A 150 -3.07 -18.05 18.69
C SER A 150 -2.43 -16.66 18.70
N VAL A 151 -3.23 -15.59 18.70
CA VAL A 151 -2.71 -14.21 18.56
C VAL A 151 -1.71 -13.81 19.65
N PRO A 152 -1.90 -14.15 20.96
CA PRO A 152 -0.91 -13.79 21.98
C PRO A 152 0.46 -14.43 21.74
N ASP A 153 0.52 -15.72 21.34
CA ASP A 153 1.78 -16.40 21.03
C ASP A 153 2.47 -15.80 19.80
N ILE A 154 1.69 -15.50 18.76
CA ILE A 154 2.21 -14.80 17.56
C ILE A 154 2.85 -13.47 17.95
N TRP A 155 2.21 -12.68 18.82
CA TRP A 155 2.76 -11.40 19.27
C TRP A 155 4.05 -11.57 20.09
N GLU A 156 4.05 -12.52 21.03
CA GLU A 156 5.23 -12.81 21.86
C GLU A 156 6.46 -13.14 20.99
N ARG A 157 6.28 -14.02 20.00
CA ARG A 157 7.36 -14.44 19.09
C ARG A 157 7.81 -13.33 18.14
N LEU A 158 6.90 -12.51 17.63
CA LEU A 158 7.26 -11.34 16.80
C LEU A 158 8.01 -10.31 17.63
N GLU A 159 7.52 -9.98 18.82
CA GLU A 159 8.10 -8.97 19.71
C GLU A 159 9.48 -9.41 20.24
N ALA A 160 9.71 -10.69 20.46
CA ALA A 160 11.01 -11.24 20.85
C ALA A 160 12.12 -10.93 19.82
N VAL A 161 11.76 -10.76 18.55
CA VAL A 161 12.71 -10.39 17.47
C VAL A 161 12.56 -8.95 17.00
N GLY A 162 11.84 -8.11 17.74
CA GLY A 162 11.67 -6.68 17.43
C GLY A 162 10.71 -6.38 16.29
N LEU A 163 9.81 -7.31 15.94
CA LEU A 163 8.67 -7.09 15.04
C LEU A 163 7.39 -6.87 15.82
N SER A 164 6.37 -6.29 15.20
CA SER A 164 5.06 -6.12 15.82
C SER A 164 3.93 -6.12 14.79
N THR A 165 2.69 -6.11 15.27
CA THR A 165 1.50 -5.85 14.46
C THR A 165 0.82 -4.53 14.84
N THR A 166 1.42 -3.78 15.77
CA THR A 166 0.88 -2.53 16.30
C THR A 166 0.66 -1.51 15.20
N GLU A 167 -0.57 -1.01 15.12
CA GLU A 167 -1.00 -0.01 14.12
C GLU A 167 -0.71 -0.38 12.65
N ALA A 168 -0.49 -1.66 12.36
CA ALA A 168 -0.35 -2.13 10.99
C ALA A 168 -1.62 -1.89 10.15
N CYS A 169 -2.77 -1.71 10.83
CA CYS A 169 -4.06 -1.37 10.24
C CYS A 169 -4.78 -0.28 11.08
N GLY A 170 -6.06 -0.01 10.82
CA GLY A 170 -6.84 0.98 11.62
C GLY A 170 -6.79 2.41 11.07
N ASP A 171 -7.32 3.33 11.84
CA ASP A 171 -7.28 4.77 11.60
C ASP A 171 -6.10 5.39 12.36
N THR A 172 -4.91 4.98 12.01
CA THR A 172 -3.63 5.18 12.70
C THR A 172 -2.52 5.51 11.71
N PRO A 173 -1.32 5.90 12.18
CA PRO A 173 -0.12 5.93 11.36
C PRO A 173 0.22 4.51 10.91
N ARG A 174 0.15 4.30 9.59
CA ARG A 174 0.43 2.99 8.99
C ARG A 174 1.92 2.77 8.85
N VAL A 175 2.32 1.56 8.43
CA VAL A 175 3.71 1.28 8.10
C VAL A 175 4.33 2.40 7.29
N ILE A 176 5.56 2.78 7.64
CA ILE A 176 6.35 3.80 6.96
C ILE A 176 7.11 3.11 5.83
N MET A 177 6.80 3.46 4.58
CA MET A 177 7.54 2.92 3.45
C MET A 177 8.89 3.60 3.33
N GLY A 178 9.93 2.79 3.12
CA GLY A 178 11.28 3.24 2.85
C GLY A 178 11.82 2.66 1.54
N CYS A 179 12.89 3.24 1.03
CA CYS A 179 13.59 2.65 -0.11
C CYS A 179 14.14 1.26 0.30
N PRO A 180 13.88 0.19 -0.47
CA PRO A 180 14.45 -1.13 -0.16
C PRO A 180 15.98 -1.16 -0.17
N LEU A 181 16.61 -0.17 -0.81
CA LEU A 181 18.06 -0.03 -0.92
C LEU A 181 18.62 1.08 -0.03
N ALA A 182 17.83 1.65 0.90
CA ALA A 182 18.30 2.69 1.79
C ALA A 182 19.56 2.25 2.56
N GLY A 183 20.59 3.07 2.54
CA GLY A 183 21.91 2.83 3.13
C GLY A 183 22.89 2.09 2.23
N ILE A 184 22.47 1.54 1.07
CA ILE A 184 23.34 0.75 0.18
C ILE A 184 23.27 1.15 -1.30
N ASP A 185 22.31 1.94 -1.71
CA ASP A 185 22.12 2.37 -3.10
C ASP A 185 23.24 3.31 -3.54
N GLN A 186 23.85 3.05 -4.70
CA GLN A 186 24.90 3.90 -5.28
C GLN A 186 24.40 5.32 -5.59
N ASP A 187 23.12 5.45 -5.93
CA ASP A 187 22.52 6.72 -6.38
C ASP A 187 21.83 7.49 -5.25
N GLU A 188 21.80 6.96 -4.00
CA GLU A 188 21.09 7.65 -2.93
C GLU A 188 21.74 8.98 -2.52
N LEU A 189 20.93 9.98 -2.31
CA LEU A 189 21.37 11.27 -1.79
C LEU A 189 21.66 11.19 -0.29
N LEU A 190 20.83 10.42 0.43
CA LEU A 190 21.00 10.14 1.85
C LEU A 190 20.26 8.85 2.25
N ASP A 191 20.74 8.19 3.29
CA ASP A 191 20.03 7.07 3.94
C ASP A 191 18.89 7.60 4.81
N ALA A 192 17.65 7.27 4.46
CA ALA A 192 16.47 7.66 5.22
C ALA A 192 16.08 6.65 6.33
N THR A 193 16.85 5.59 6.54
CA THR A 193 16.56 4.58 7.57
C THR A 193 16.48 5.15 8.98
N PRO A 194 17.37 6.06 9.43
CA PRO A 194 17.26 6.66 10.76
C PRO A 194 15.93 7.40 10.97
N GLN A 195 15.45 8.14 9.96
CA GLN A 195 14.19 8.88 10.04
C GLN A 195 12.97 7.95 10.07
N VAL A 196 13.01 6.84 9.34
CA VAL A 196 11.96 5.80 9.41
C VAL A 196 11.86 5.24 10.83
N ARG A 197 13.00 4.94 11.47
CA ARG A 197 13.04 4.42 12.84
C ARG A 197 12.55 5.47 13.85
N GLU A 198 13.03 6.70 13.74
CA GLU A 198 12.62 7.77 14.66
C GLU A 198 11.10 8.05 14.58
N ILE A 199 10.51 8.06 13.38
CA ILE A 199 9.06 8.17 13.24
C ILE A 199 8.35 6.97 13.90
N HIS A 200 8.88 5.75 13.70
CA HIS A 200 8.33 4.56 14.36
C HIS A 200 8.33 4.72 15.88
N ASP A 201 9.50 5.01 16.45
CA ASP A 201 9.71 5.05 17.90
C ASP A 201 8.89 6.15 18.59
N ARG A 202 8.65 7.27 17.90
CA ARG A 202 7.92 8.42 18.48
C ARG A 202 6.41 8.36 18.33
N PHE A 203 5.87 7.66 17.32
CA PHE A 203 4.46 7.79 16.95
C PHE A 203 3.68 6.48 16.95
N ILE A 204 4.34 5.32 16.84
CA ILE A 204 3.64 4.05 16.76
C ILE A 204 3.34 3.52 18.15
N GLY A 205 2.05 3.25 18.40
CA GLY A 205 1.57 2.83 19.72
C GLY A 205 1.37 3.99 20.71
N ASP A 206 1.57 5.24 20.30
CA ASP A 206 1.26 6.41 21.11
C ASP A 206 -0.25 6.73 21.04
N PRO A 207 -0.99 6.68 22.18
CA PRO A 207 -2.40 7.03 22.23
C PRO A 207 -2.74 8.43 21.70
N ALA A 208 -1.80 9.38 21.74
CA ALA A 208 -1.99 10.72 21.18
C ALA A 208 -2.21 10.69 19.66
N TYR A 209 -1.75 9.64 18.97
CA TYR A 209 -1.83 9.49 17.52
C TYR A 209 -2.64 8.25 17.06
N SER A 210 -3.18 7.48 17.98
CA SER A 210 -3.95 6.26 17.70
C SER A 210 -5.37 6.52 17.20
N ASN A 211 -5.89 7.76 17.31
CA ASN A 211 -7.24 8.14 16.91
C ASN A 211 -7.22 9.22 15.81
N LEU A 212 -6.87 8.82 14.59
CA LEU A 212 -6.92 9.69 13.42
C LEU A 212 -8.30 9.63 12.72
N PRO A 213 -8.68 10.64 11.91
CA PRO A 213 -9.91 10.58 11.11
C PRO A 213 -9.99 9.37 10.20
N ARG A 214 -8.85 8.93 9.66
CA ARG A 214 -8.68 7.79 8.76
C ARG A 214 -7.23 7.29 8.79
N LYS A 215 -6.95 6.14 8.14
CA LYS A 215 -5.57 5.66 7.94
C LYS A 215 -4.66 6.77 7.42
N PHE A 216 -3.45 6.84 7.95
CA PHE A 216 -2.41 7.78 7.56
C PHE A 216 -1.20 7.00 7.02
N LYS A 217 -0.86 7.22 5.76
CA LYS A 217 0.17 6.49 5.02
C LYS A 217 1.39 7.38 4.81
N SER A 218 2.57 6.85 5.07
CA SER A 218 3.83 7.59 5.02
C SER A 218 4.84 6.94 4.10
N ALA A 219 5.72 7.74 3.50
CA ALA A 219 6.81 7.27 2.66
C ALA A 219 8.04 8.18 2.77
N LEU A 220 9.24 7.58 2.82
CA LEU A 220 10.52 8.27 2.74
C LEU A 220 11.34 7.74 1.57
N SER A 221 11.89 8.63 0.76
CA SER A 221 12.73 8.29 -0.39
C SER A 221 14.05 9.02 -0.29
N GLY A 222 15.15 8.25 -0.15
CA GLY A 222 16.52 8.77 -0.08
C GLY A 222 17.21 8.90 -1.45
N CYS A 223 16.64 8.32 -2.51
CA CYS A 223 17.25 8.28 -3.84
C CYS A 223 16.37 8.93 -4.92
N PRO A 224 16.94 9.36 -6.05
CA PRO A 224 16.21 10.03 -7.13
C PRO A 224 15.28 9.08 -7.93
N ALA A 225 15.29 7.77 -7.68
CA ALA A 225 14.36 6.85 -8.34
C ALA A 225 12.92 6.93 -7.80
N HIS A 226 12.69 7.58 -6.65
CA HIS A 226 11.38 7.82 -6.03
C HIS A 226 10.49 6.57 -5.92
N CYS A 227 11.09 5.38 -5.73
CA CYS A 227 10.37 4.10 -5.75
C CYS A 227 9.35 3.93 -4.61
N THR A 228 9.40 4.76 -3.55
CA THR A 228 8.45 4.71 -2.42
C THR A 228 7.07 5.31 -2.72
N VAL A 229 6.80 5.67 -3.98
CA VAL A 229 5.52 6.19 -4.48
C VAL A 229 4.97 7.36 -3.66
N HIS A 230 5.82 8.36 -3.43
CA HIS A 230 5.53 9.54 -2.62
C HIS A 230 4.24 10.26 -3.05
N GLU A 231 3.93 10.25 -4.34
CA GLU A 231 2.79 10.94 -4.95
C GLU A 231 1.43 10.47 -4.43
N ILE A 232 1.36 9.26 -3.86
CA ILE A 232 0.09 8.64 -3.42
C ILE A 232 0.03 8.34 -1.92
N ASN A 233 0.92 8.95 -1.12
CA ASN A 233 0.92 8.85 0.34
C ASN A 233 0.32 10.10 1.01
N ASP A 234 -0.17 9.95 2.23
CA ASP A 234 -0.75 11.06 3.00
C ASP A 234 0.33 12.08 3.40
N VAL A 235 1.54 11.61 3.69
CA VAL A 235 2.77 12.38 3.88
C VAL A 235 3.94 11.65 3.23
N ALA A 236 4.83 12.39 2.60
CA ALA A 236 6.08 11.84 2.10
C ALA A 236 7.23 12.85 2.20
N PHE A 237 8.43 12.31 2.42
CA PHE A 237 9.69 13.04 2.43
C PHE A 237 10.55 12.49 1.30
N VAL A 238 10.96 13.36 0.39
CA VAL A 238 11.77 13.02 -0.79
C VAL A 238 13.10 13.74 -0.70
N ALA A 239 14.20 12.99 -0.75
CA ALA A 239 15.54 13.56 -0.60
C ALA A 239 15.85 14.61 -1.67
N VAL A 240 16.44 15.71 -1.23
CA VAL A 240 16.91 16.82 -2.06
C VAL A 240 18.28 17.29 -1.59
N ASP A 241 18.99 17.95 -2.50
CA ASP A 241 20.23 18.67 -2.23
C ASP A 241 19.95 20.17 -2.36
N LYS A 242 20.17 20.91 -1.27
CA LYS A 242 20.08 22.36 -1.25
C LYS A 242 21.47 22.94 -1.03
N ASP A 243 22.12 23.38 -2.10
CA ASP A 243 23.45 24.02 -2.04
C ASP A 243 24.53 23.17 -1.33
N GLY A 244 24.45 21.85 -1.48
CA GLY A 244 25.36 20.88 -0.85
C GLY A 244 24.86 20.32 0.50
N GLU A 245 23.81 20.87 1.07
CA GLU A 245 23.15 20.32 2.26
C GLU A 245 22.08 19.30 1.85
N LYS A 246 22.17 18.07 2.38
CA LYS A 246 21.21 17.00 2.13
C LYS A 246 20.05 17.08 3.11
N GLY A 247 18.85 17.01 2.59
CA GLY A 247 17.61 17.02 3.37
C GLY A 247 16.44 16.48 2.57
N PHE A 248 15.24 16.88 2.93
CA PHE A 248 14.02 16.38 2.32
C PHE A 248 13.10 17.51 1.86
N ASP A 249 12.41 17.31 0.76
CA ASP A 249 11.23 18.06 0.34
C ASP A 249 9.97 17.36 0.88
N LEU A 250 9.00 18.13 1.35
CA LEU A 250 7.77 17.63 1.97
C LEU A 250 6.61 17.58 0.98
N TRP A 251 5.95 16.43 0.90
CA TRP A 251 4.74 16.19 0.11
C TRP A 251 3.59 15.75 0.99
N VAL A 252 2.38 16.27 0.78
CA VAL A 252 1.20 15.94 1.59
C VAL A 252 -0.05 15.72 0.75
N GLY A 253 -0.97 14.88 1.23
CA GLY A 253 -2.32 14.77 0.69
C GLY A 253 -2.47 13.85 -0.51
N GLY A 254 -1.59 12.87 -0.72
CA GLY A 254 -1.76 11.84 -1.73
C GLY A 254 -2.68 10.70 -1.30
N GLY A 255 -3.32 10.06 -2.25
CA GLY A 255 -4.10 8.86 -1.99
C GLY A 255 -5.06 8.47 -3.10
N LEU A 256 -5.18 7.17 -3.29
CA LEU A 256 -6.04 6.54 -4.30
C LEU A 256 -7.46 6.26 -3.76
N SER A 257 -8.10 5.18 -4.18
CA SER A 257 -9.49 4.79 -3.92
C SER A 257 -10.48 5.51 -4.86
N THR A 258 -11.73 5.69 -4.47
CA THR A 258 -12.80 6.23 -5.35
C THR A 258 -12.57 7.68 -5.82
N ASN A 259 -11.76 8.45 -5.11
CA ASN A 259 -11.41 9.83 -5.45
C ASN A 259 -9.88 9.97 -5.41
N PRO A 260 -9.14 9.50 -6.41
CA PRO A 260 -7.68 9.57 -6.42
C PRO A 260 -7.19 11.02 -6.49
N MET A 261 -6.15 11.33 -5.72
CA MET A 261 -5.47 12.63 -5.71
C MET A 261 -3.98 12.39 -5.52
N PHE A 262 -3.16 13.11 -6.25
CA PHE A 262 -1.72 13.16 -6.00
C PHE A 262 -1.41 14.06 -4.81
N ALA A 263 -0.34 13.72 -4.09
CA ALA A 263 0.22 14.57 -3.05
C ALA A 263 0.66 15.90 -3.65
N LYS A 264 0.61 16.95 -2.85
CA LYS A 264 1.06 18.29 -3.21
C LYS A 264 2.37 18.57 -2.51
N ARG A 265 3.32 19.09 -3.24
CA ARG A 265 4.59 19.58 -2.75
C ARG A 265 4.36 20.82 -1.87
N ILE A 266 4.92 20.85 -0.65
CA ILE A 266 4.82 22.02 0.24
C ILE A 266 5.88 23.08 -0.10
N GLY A 267 7.00 22.68 -0.67
CA GLY A 267 8.06 23.60 -1.10
C GLY A 267 9.02 24.00 0.02
N VAL A 268 9.15 23.19 1.05
CA VAL A 268 10.05 23.44 2.19
C VAL A 268 11.24 22.50 2.15
N PHE A 269 12.37 22.94 2.73
CA PHE A 269 13.52 22.11 3.01
C PHE A 269 13.45 21.63 4.47
N VAL A 270 13.46 20.32 4.67
CA VAL A 270 13.43 19.68 5.99
C VAL A 270 14.76 18.97 6.21
N ARG A 271 15.50 19.40 7.24
CA ARG A 271 16.75 18.70 7.61
C ARG A 271 16.44 17.31 8.15
N PRO A 272 17.39 16.35 8.05
CA PRO A 272 17.19 14.99 8.55
C PRO A 272 16.78 14.92 10.02
N ASP A 273 17.30 15.80 10.87
CA ASP A 273 16.96 15.90 12.29
C ASP A 273 15.58 16.50 12.58
N GLN A 274 14.95 17.17 11.61
CA GLN A 274 13.61 17.76 11.74
C GLN A 274 12.48 16.87 11.22
N VAL A 275 12.80 15.77 10.52
CA VAL A 275 11.80 14.95 9.83
C VAL A 275 10.71 14.45 10.78
N ALA A 276 11.07 13.97 11.97
CA ALA A 276 10.10 13.45 12.92
C ALA A 276 9.22 14.57 13.50
N ASP A 277 9.75 15.77 13.73
CA ASP A 277 8.96 16.93 14.21
C ASP A 277 7.98 17.40 13.13
N VAL A 278 8.44 17.52 11.87
CA VAL A 278 7.58 17.88 10.75
C VAL A 278 6.50 16.81 10.52
N TYR A 279 6.86 15.52 10.63
CA TYR A 279 5.88 14.42 10.59
C TYR A 279 4.84 14.57 11.69
N GLY A 280 5.28 14.89 12.93
CA GLY A 280 4.42 15.15 14.08
C GLY A 280 3.48 16.32 13.85
N GLY A 281 3.94 17.38 13.21
CA GLY A 281 3.10 18.51 12.81
C GLY A 281 2.04 18.12 11.79
N VAL A 282 2.42 17.40 10.73
CA VAL A 282 1.49 16.96 9.67
C VAL A 282 0.42 16.02 10.21
N ILE A 283 0.80 15.04 11.02
CA ILE A 283 -0.18 14.10 11.63
C ILE A 283 -1.05 14.78 12.66
N GLY A 284 -0.51 15.78 13.40
CA GLY A 284 -1.26 16.65 14.33
C GLY A 284 -2.33 17.45 13.59
N ILE A 285 -1.99 18.10 12.48
CA ILE A 285 -2.96 18.79 11.61
C ILE A 285 -4.06 17.81 11.18
N PHE A 286 -3.68 16.60 10.76
CA PHE A 286 -4.67 15.62 10.33
C PHE A 286 -5.57 15.15 11.47
N ARG A 287 -5.05 14.93 12.67
CA ARG A 287 -5.83 14.58 13.86
C ARG A 287 -6.85 15.66 14.21
N ASP A 288 -6.43 16.91 14.21
CA ASP A 288 -7.17 18.03 14.79
C ASP A 288 -8.09 18.71 13.75
N TYR A 289 -7.64 18.87 12.51
CA TYR A 289 -8.38 19.52 11.42
C TYR A 289 -8.96 18.55 10.39
N GLY A 290 -8.62 17.26 10.44
CA GLY A 290 -9.13 16.25 9.52
C GLY A 290 -10.65 16.08 9.60
N TYR A 291 -11.27 15.80 8.46
CA TYR A 291 -12.73 15.61 8.39
C TYR A 291 -13.12 14.24 8.94
N ARG A 292 -14.00 14.22 9.96
CA ARG A 292 -14.42 12.96 10.62
C ARG A 292 -15.86 12.55 10.28
N ARG A 293 -16.69 13.46 9.79
CA ARG A 293 -18.12 13.23 9.56
C ARG A 293 -18.40 12.16 8.52
N LEU A 294 -17.78 12.24 7.35
CA LEU A 294 -18.00 11.33 6.22
C LEU A 294 -16.75 10.46 5.99
N ARG A 295 -16.85 9.19 6.31
CA ARG A 295 -15.70 8.27 6.26
C ARG A 295 -15.02 8.17 4.88
N HIS A 296 -15.77 8.28 3.79
CA HIS A 296 -15.21 8.29 2.42
C HIS A 296 -14.52 9.60 2.04
N ARG A 297 -14.66 10.65 2.89
CA ARG A 297 -13.98 11.95 2.74
C ARG A 297 -13.08 12.31 3.93
N ALA A 298 -12.69 11.32 4.73
CA ALA A 298 -11.94 11.53 5.96
C ALA A 298 -10.40 11.49 5.78
N ARG A 299 -9.86 11.20 4.58
CA ARG A 299 -8.41 11.22 4.33
C ARG A 299 -7.88 12.66 4.28
N ILE A 300 -6.62 12.85 4.69
CA ILE A 300 -5.96 14.18 4.72
C ILE A 300 -5.99 14.88 3.35
N LYS A 301 -5.96 14.14 2.25
CA LYS A 301 -6.01 14.71 0.89
C LYS A 301 -7.20 15.66 0.64
N PHE A 302 -8.32 15.43 1.30
CA PHE A 302 -9.49 16.32 1.18
C PHE A 302 -9.27 17.63 1.92
N LEU A 303 -8.62 17.60 3.09
CA LEU A 303 -8.22 18.80 3.82
C LEU A 303 -7.21 19.61 3.02
N VAL A 304 -6.14 18.97 2.53
CA VAL A 304 -5.10 19.61 1.70
C VAL A 304 -5.68 20.20 0.41
N ASN A 305 -6.65 19.52 -0.20
CA ASN A 305 -7.31 20.04 -1.39
C ASN A 305 -8.17 21.27 -1.10
N ASP A 306 -8.84 21.30 0.05
CA ASP A 306 -9.70 22.43 0.44
C ASP A 306 -8.90 23.63 0.95
N TRP A 307 -7.78 23.41 1.62
CA TRP A 307 -6.93 24.47 2.17
C TRP A 307 -5.95 25.07 1.15
N GLY A 308 -5.42 24.27 0.25
CA GLY A 308 -4.25 24.62 -0.54
C GLY A 308 -2.94 24.43 0.23
N VAL A 309 -1.83 24.60 -0.49
CA VAL A 309 -0.48 24.37 0.02
C VAL A 309 -0.06 25.47 0.99
N GLU A 310 -0.38 26.71 0.65
CA GLU A 310 0.00 27.90 1.42
C GLU A 310 -0.60 27.86 2.84
N LYS A 311 -1.92 27.62 2.94
CA LYS A 311 -2.57 27.52 4.25
C LYS A 311 -2.10 26.30 5.03
N PHE A 312 -1.84 25.17 4.37
CA PHE A 312 -1.33 23.98 5.04
C PHE A 312 0.05 24.26 5.65
N ARG A 313 0.95 24.89 4.91
CA ARG A 313 2.28 25.31 5.37
C ARG A 313 2.18 26.32 6.53
N GLU A 314 1.35 27.36 6.40
CA GLU A 314 1.13 28.36 7.45
C GLU A 314 0.74 27.69 8.76
N VAL A 315 -0.26 26.81 8.76
CA VAL A 315 -0.72 26.11 9.98
C VAL A 315 0.37 25.18 10.51
N LEU A 316 1.09 24.46 9.65
CA LEU A 316 2.21 23.60 10.06
C LEU A 316 3.27 24.40 10.82
N GLU A 317 3.74 25.53 10.24
CA GLU A 317 4.79 26.35 10.79
C GLU A 317 4.34 27.12 12.06
N THR A 318 3.14 27.69 12.05
CA THR A 318 2.68 28.58 13.14
C THR A 318 2.04 27.84 14.31
N GLU A 319 1.27 26.77 14.06
CA GLU A 319 0.51 26.09 15.12
C GLU A 319 1.23 24.86 15.70
N TYR A 320 2.00 24.14 14.88
CA TYR A 320 2.62 22.87 15.27
C TYR A 320 4.12 22.98 15.49
N LEU A 321 4.89 23.49 14.53
CA LEU A 321 6.34 23.60 14.66
C LEU A 321 6.77 24.82 15.48
N LYS A 322 5.99 25.90 15.47
CA LYS A 322 6.30 27.19 16.09
C LYS A 322 7.54 27.89 15.52
N GLU A 323 7.95 27.47 14.34
CA GLU A 323 9.07 28.04 13.58
C GLU A 323 8.82 27.88 12.08
N PRO A 324 9.35 28.81 11.25
CA PRO A 324 9.26 28.68 9.80
C PRO A 324 10.24 27.63 9.28
N LEU A 325 9.85 26.91 8.23
CA LEU A 325 10.74 26.04 7.47
C LEU A 325 11.31 26.83 6.27
N PRO A 326 12.61 26.71 5.98
CA PRO A 326 13.19 27.35 4.80
C PRO A 326 12.60 26.77 3.50
N ASP A 327 12.52 27.58 2.46
CA ASP A 327 12.16 27.10 1.14
C ASP A 327 13.20 26.09 0.62
N GLY A 328 12.71 25.07 -0.09
CA GLY A 328 13.53 23.98 -0.61
C GLY A 328 13.40 23.77 -2.12
N PRO A 329 14.41 23.17 -2.76
CA PRO A 329 14.34 22.79 -4.17
C PRO A 329 13.31 21.66 -4.36
N ALA A 330 12.81 21.51 -5.59
CA ALA A 330 12.07 20.32 -5.96
C ALA A 330 13.03 19.12 -6.07
N PRO A 331 12.57 17.89 -5.78
CA PRO A 331 13.35 16.69 -6.07
C PRO A 331 13.69 16.61 -7.56
N VAL A 332 14.82 15.98 -7.87
CA VAL A 332 15.19 15.66 -9.25
C VAL A 332 14.17 14.67 -9.79
N GLU A 333 13.64 14.93 -10.99
CA GLU A 333 12.70 14.01 -11.62
C GLU A 333 13.37 12.65 -11.91
N PRO A 334 12.69 11.52 -11.63
CA PRO A 334 13.20 10.20 -11.95
C PRO A 334 13.44 10.08 -13.46
N ARG A 335 14.49 9.33 -13.83
CA ARG A 335 14.79 9.05 -15.24
C ARG A 335 14.28 7.65 -15.61
N GLY A 336 13.59 7.55 -16.74
CA GLY A 336 13.10 6.29 -17.28
C GLY A 336 11.98 5.66 -16.42
N HIS A 337 11.90 4.34 -16.43
CA HIS A 337 10.89 3.61 -15.66
C HIS A 337 11.26 3.53 -14.18
N ARG A 338 10.23 3.48 -13.32
CA ARG A 338 10.43 3.32 -11.89
C ARG A 338 11.15 2.00 -11.59
N ARG A 339 12.17 2.05 -10.73
CA ARG A 339 12.95 0.89 -10.32
C ARG A 339 12.08 -0.09 -9.52
N ASP A 340 12.06 -1.36 -9.92
CA ASP A 340 11.36 -2.45 -9.23
C ASP A 340 12.27 -3.29 -8.33
N HIS A 341 13.59 -3.07 -8.40
CA HIS A 341 14.65 -3.76 -7.64
C HIS A 341 14.80 -5.25 -7.95
N VAL A 342 14.25 -5.75 -9.06
CA VAL A 342 14.39 -7.14 -9.51
C VAL A 342 15.61 -7.25 -10.45
N GLY A 343 16.47 -8.22 -10.22
CA GLY A 343 17.72 -8.41 -10.92
C GLY A 343 18.93 -8.34 -9.99
N VAL A 344 20.11 -8.29 -10.58
CA VAL A 344 21.41 -8.19 -9.88
C VAL A 344 22.00 -6.82 -10.13
N PHE A 345 22.30 -6.07 -9.06
CA PHE A 345 22.86 -4.73 -9.18
C PHE A 345 23.89 -4.47 -8.08
N PRO A 346 24.92 -3.64 -8.35
CA PRO A 346 25.93 -3.32 -7.37
C PRO A 346 25.42 -2.41 -6.25
N GLN A 347 25.97 -2.59 -5.05
CA GLN A 347 25.85 -1.69 -3.91
C GLN A 347 27.05 -0.74 -3.84
N LYS A 348 26.93 0.33 -3.05
CA LYS A 348 28.03 1.32 -2.89
C LYS A 348 29.29 0.79 -2.21
N ASP A 349 29.19 -0.34 -1.50
CA ASP A 349 30.28 -1.00 -0.80
C ASP A 349 31.02 -2.06 -1.65
N GLY A 350 30.62 -2.25 -2.90
CA GLY A 350 31.19 -3.23 -3.83
C GLY A 350 30.53 -4.61 -3.79
N ASN A 351 29.62 -4.87 -2.86
CA ASN A 351 28.74 -6.02 -2.86
C ASN A 351 27.58 -5.81 -3.86
N PHE A 352 26.72 -6.82 -3.96
CA PHE A 352 25.53 -6.79 -4.80
C PHE A 352 24.26 -7.01 -3.98
N TYR A 353 23.15 -6.48 -4.47
CA TYR A 353 21.84 -6.98 -4.08
C TYR A 353 21.24 -7.81 -5.21
N VAL A 354 20.49 -8.85 -4.81
CA VAL A 354 19.79 -9.75 -5.71
C VAL A 354 18.31 -9.66 -5.44
N GLY A 355 17.57 -9.03 -6.35
CA GLY A 355 16.12 -8.90 -6.27
C GLY A 355 15.42 -9.98 -7.08
N PHE A 356 14.30 -10.50 -6.56
CA PHE A 356 13.55 -11.57 -7.20
C PHE A 356 12.02 -11.36 -7.08
N ALA A 357 11.30 -11.99 -7.99
CA ALA A 357 9.87 -11.77 -8.19
C ALA A 357 9.01 -13.01 -7.87
N PRO A 358 8.50 -13.17 -6.63
CA PRO A 358 7.37 -14.06 -6.39
C PRO A 358 6.17 -13.62 -7.23
N LYS A 359 5.41 -14.58 -7.81
CA LYS A 359 4.19 -14.24 -8.57
C LYS A 359 3.21 -13.48 -7.66
N VAL A 360 2.84 -12.27 -8.05
CA VAL A 360 1.90 -11.38 -7.34
C VAL A 360 2.16 -11.24 -5.84
N GLY A 361 3.41 -11.43 -5.40
CA GLY A 361 3.83 -11.33 -4.00
C GLY A 361 3.35 -12.47 -3.11
N ARG A 362 2.85 -13.58 -3.67
CA ARG A 362 2.43 -14.75 -2.88
C ARG A 362 3.63 -15.62 -2.53
N LEU A 363 3.77 -15.91 -1.25
CA LEU A 363 4.76 -16.82 -0.69
C LEU A 363 4.08 -17.76 0.33
N ASP A 364 4.86 -18.66 0.86
CA ASP A 364 4.51 -19.54 1.98
C ASP A 364 5.66 -19.59 2.99
N GLY A 365 5.42 -20.19 4.15
CA GLY A 365 6.42 -20.27 5.20
C GLY A 365 7.68 -21.04 4.77
N ASP A 366 7.53 -22.10 3.99
CA ASP A 366 8.66 -22.89 3.50
C ASP A 366 9.54 -22.07 2.54
N ARG A 367 8.93 -21.28 1.66
CA ARG A 367 9.66 -20.36 0.79
C ARG A 367 10.33 -19.23 1.54
N LEU A 368 9.73 -18.71 2.62
CA LEU A 368 10.38 -17.72 3.47
C LEU A 368 11.61 -18.30 4.18
N HIS A 369 11.54 -19.54 4.68
CA HIS A 369 12.70 -20.28 5.20
C HIS A 369 13.78 -20.46 4.14
N LEU A 370 13.40 -20.94 2.95
CA LEU A 370 14.32 -21.11 1.84
C LEU A 370 15.05 -19.79 1.50
N ILE A 371 14.33 -18.67 1.47
CA ILE A 371 14.93 -17.35 1.20
C ILE A 371 15.95 -17.00 2.29
N ALA A 372 15.63 -17.25 3.57
CA ALA A 372 16.55 -16.99 4.67
C ALA A 372 17.80 -17.89 4.59
N ASP A 373 17.62 -19.18 4.28
CA ASP A 373 18.70 -20.16 4.17
C ASP A 373 19.64 -19.87 2.97
N LEU A 374 19.05 -19.48 1.84
CA LEU A 374 19.84 -19.04 0.68
C LEU A 374 20.60 -17.75 0.97
N ALA A 375 19.97 -16.77 1.61
CA ALA A 375 20.64 -15.55 2.00
C ALA A 375 21.85 -15.83 2.91
N GLU A 376 21.66 -16.64 3.94
CA GLU A 376 22.73 -17.04 4.88
C GLU A 376 23.84 -17.84 4.18
N LYS A 377 23.47 -18.82 3.35
CA LYS A 377 24.42 -19.65 2.58
C LYS A 377 25.35 -18.82 1.70
N TYR A 378 24.83 -17.74 1.12
CA TYR A 378 25.58 -16.84 0.24
C TYR A 378 26.09 -15.57 0.94
N GLY A 379 26.18 -15.60 2.28
CA GLY A 379 26.86 -14.60 3.11
C GLY A 379 26.05 -13.35 3.43
N SER A 380 24.76 -13.29 3.07
CA SER A 380 23.87 -12.21 3.47
C SER A 380 23.32 -12.43 4.88
N ALA A 381 23.13 -11.33 5.63
CA ALA A 381 22.50 -11.35 6.95
C ALA A 381 21.10 -10.71 6.95
N ARG A 382 20.65 -10.19 5.81
CA ARG A 382 19.41 -9.40 5.75
C ARG A 382 18.73 -9.45 4.39
N VAL A 383 17.41 -9.35 4.44
CA VAL A 383 16.55 -9.25 3.26
C VAL A 383 15.63 -8.03 3.39
N ARG A 384 15.02 -7.60 2.30
CA ARG A 384 14.00 -6.55 2.33
C ARG A 384 12.84 -6.87 1.42
N THR A 385 11.65 -6.47 1.85
CA THR A 385 10.46 -6.44 1.00
C THR A 385 10.41 -5.13 0.23
N THR A 386 9.87 -5.17 -0.99
CA THR A 386 9.77 -3.98 -1.85
C THR A 386 8.33 -3.46 -1.94
N VAL A 387 8.19 -2.25 -2.46
CA VAL A 387 6.89 -1.62 -2.71
C VAL A 387 6.13 -2.23 -3.90
N GLU A 388 6.77 -3.15 -4.63
CA GLU A 388 6.19 -3.85 -5.78
C GLU A 388 5.88 -5.32 -5.48
N GLN A 389 5.69 -5.69 -4.19
CA GLN A 389 5.44 -7.07 -3.75
C GLN A 389 6.57 -8.04 -4.15
N LYS A 390 7.81 -7.56 -4.13
CA LYS A 390 9.03 -8.34 -4.42
C LYS A 390 9.90 -8.38 -3.18
N MET A 391 11.02 -9.12 -3.26
CA MET A 391 12.01 -9.18 -2.19
C MET A 391 13.42 -9.03 -2.75
N VAL A 392 14.34 -8.58 -1.92
CA VAL A 392 15.76 -8.46 -2.25
C VAL A 392 16.62 -9.06 -1.15
N ILE A 393 17.66 -9.77 -1.54
CA ILE A 393 18.76 -10.24 -0.67
C ILE A 393 19.90 -9.25 -0.84
N LEU A 394 20.48 -8.77 0.26
CA LEU A 394 21.47 -7.71 0.27
C LEU A 394 22.87 -8.27 0.56
N ASP A 395 23.89 -7.45 0.32
CA ASP A 395 25.28 -7.68 0.76
C ASP A 395 25.91 -8.98 0.22
N VAL A 396 25.55 -9.36 -0.99
CA VAL A 396 26.07 -10.57 -1.65
C VAL A 396 27.43 -10.26 -2.27
N ALA A 397 28.47 -10.99 -1.88
CA ALA A 397 29.79 -10.83 -2.46
C ALA A 397 29.82 -11.19 -3.96
N PRO A 398 30.65 -10.53 -4.79
CA PRO A 398 30.66 -10.73 -6.24
C PRO A 398 30.79 -12.19 -6.69
N ASP A 399 31.60 -13.00 -5.99
CA ASP A 399 31.81 -14.41 -6.27
C ASP A 399 30.66 -15.35 -5.83
N GLN A 400 29.70 -14.83 -5.06
CA GLN A 400 28.55 -15.58 -4.56
C GLN A 400 27.28 -15.35 -5.41
N VAL A 401 27.26 -14.32 -6.25
CA VAL A 401 26.08 -13.88 -7.00
C VAL A 401 25.51 -14.96 -7.91
N ASP A 402 26.35 -15.57 -8.75
CA ASP A 402 25.89 -16.55 -9.73
C ASP A 402 25.28 -17.80 -9.06
N GLY A 403 25.88 -18.24 -7.95
CA GLY A 403 25.36 -19.34 -7.16
C GLY A 403 23.98 -19.05 -6.55
N LEU A 404 23.83 -17.87 -5.95
CA LEU A 404 22.55 -17.44 -5.38
C LEU A 404 21.47 -17.32 -6.46
N VAL A 405 21.79 -16.69 -7.60
CA VAL A 405 20.86 -16.54 -8.72
C VAL A 405 20.39 -17.90 -9.23
N ALA A 406 21.31 -18.85 -9.43
CA ALA A 406 20.96 -20.19 -9.91
C ALA A 406 19.98 -20.91 -8.96
N GLU A 407 20.20 -20.84 -7.66
CA GLU A 407 19.31 -21.48 -6.68
C GLU A 407 17.96 -20.77 -6.54
N LEU A 408 17.92 -19.44 -6.59
CA LEU A 408 16.64 -18.70 -6.62
C LEU A 408 15.82 -19.05 -7.85
N GLU A 409 16.44 -19.07 -9.05
CA GLU A 409 15.78 -19.44 -10.30
C GLU A 409 15.24 -20.88 -10.28
N ALA A 410 16.02 -21.83 -9.72
CA ALA A 410 15.60 -23.23 -9.60
C ALA A 410 14.38 -23.42 -8.68
N ASN A 411 14.16 -22.52 -7.76
CA ASN A 411 13.03 -22.54 -6.82
C ASN A 411 11.87 -21.59 -7.21
N ASP A 412 11.79 -21.20 -8.47
CA ASP A 412 10.78 -20.28 -9.01
C ASP A 412 10.75 -18.88 -8.34
N LEU A 413 11.86 -18.47 -7.73
CA LEU A 413 12.10 -17.11 -7.24
C LEU A 413 12.88 -16.34 -8.31
N LYS A 414 12.17 -15.91 -9.37
CA LYS A 414 12.79 -15.39 -10.59
C LYS A 414 13.55 -14.08 -10.39
N VAL A 415 14.84 -14.11 -10.69
CA VAL A 415 15.73 -12.93 -10.69
C VAL A 415 15.69 -12.22 -12.05
N ASN A 416 15.53 -12.98 -13.13
CA ASN A 416 15.40 -12.48 -14.51
C ASN A 416 14.02 -12.83 -15.11
N PRO A 417 12.93 -12.39 -14.48
CA PRO A 417 11.59 -12.71 -14.96
C PRO A 417 11.23 -11.90 -16.22
N SER A 418 10.16 -12.32 -16.90
CA SER A 418 9.48 -11.51 -17.91
C SER A 418 9.03 -10.16 -17.32
N THR A 419 8.78 -9.17 -18.18
CA THR A 419 8.17 -7.90 -17.75
C THR A 419 6.82 -8.13 -17.05
N PHE A 420 6.05 -9.13 -17.48
CA PHE A 420 4.75 -9.46 -16.89
C PHE A 420 4.87 -9.92 -15.43
N ARG A 421 5.78 -10.86 -15.14
CA ARG A 421 6.00 -11.34 -13.77
C ARG A 421 6.68 -10.28 -12.90
N ARG A 422 7.57 -9.50 -13.49
CA ARG A 422 8.34 -8.45 -12.84
C ARG A 422 7.45 -7.37 -12.22
N GLN A 423 6.45 -6.89 -12.95
CA GLN A 423 5.71 -5.69 -12.60
C GLN A 423 4.18 -5.90 -12.47
N THR A 424 3.73 -7.15 -12.32
CA THR A 424 2.34 -7.42 -11.97
C THR A 424 2.16 -7.49 -10.45
N MET A 425 1.16 -6.75 -9.97
CA MET A 425 0.73 -6.76 -8.57
C MET A 425 -0.75 -7.11 -8.43
N ALA A 426 -1.10 -7.79 -7.35
CA ALA A 426 -2.48 -8.08 -7.01
C ALA A 426 -2.77 -7.78 -5.53
N CYS A 427 -3.96 -7.24 -5.24
CA CYS A 427 -4.42 -7.15 -3.86
C CYS A 427 -4.84 -8.55 -3.34
N THR A 428 -5.29 -8.63 -2.11
CA THR A 428 -5.68 -9.92 -1.48
C THR A 428 -6.82 -10.65 -2.21
N GLY A 429 -7.73 -9.91 -2.89
CA GLY A 429 -8.83 -10.53 -3.63
C GLY A 429 -9.96 -11.11 -2.75
N ILE A 430 -10.89 -11.80 -3.42
CA ILE A 430 -12.09 -12.37 -2.78
C ILE A 430 -11.76 -13.56 -1.87
N GLU A 431 -10.61 -14.18 -2.05
CA GLU A 431 -10.17 -15.32 -1.24
C GLU A 431 -10.21 -14.99 0.27
N PHE A 432 -9.78 -13.78 0.65
CA PHE A 432 -9.72 -13.37 2.06
C PHE A 432 -10.40 -12.04 2.35
N CYS A 433 -10.58 -11.15 1.36
CA CYS A 433 -11.04 -9.80 1.61
C CYS A 433 -12.58 -9.68 1.48
N LYS A 434 -13.26 -9.28 2.56
CA LYS A 434 -14.72 -9.07 2.57
C LYS A 434 -15.22 -7.98 1.63
N LEU A 435 -14.35 -7.06 1.22
CA LEU A 435 -14.71 -5.96 0.32
C LEU A 435 -14.49 -6.29 -1.16
N ALA A 436 -13.85 -7.43 -1.45
CA ALA A 436 -13.58 -7.84 -2.81
C ALA A 436 -14.83 -8.43 -3.50
N ILE A 437 -14.86 -8.29 -4.81
CA ILE A 437 -15.93 -8.77 -5.69
C ILE A 437 -15.39 -9.91 -6.56
N VAL A 438 -14.07 -9.92 -6.81
CA VAL A 438 -13.43 -10.87 -7.71
C VAL A 438 -12.13 -11.41 -7.11
N GLU A 439 -11.70 -12.56 -7.63
CA GLU A 439 -10.37 -13.10 -7.38
C GLU A 439 -9.30 -12.22 -8.05
N THR A 440 -8.14 -12.09 -7.41
CA THR A 440 -7.06 -11.24 -7.93
C THR A 440 -5.70 -11.92 -7.95
N LYS A 441 -5.34 -12.68 -6.91
CA LYS A 441 -4.03 -13.35 -6.85
C LYS A 441 -3.94 -14.47 -7.89
N ALA A 442 -4.91 -15.37 -7.91
CA ALA A 442 -4.96 -16.44 -8.90
C ALA A 442 -5.16 -15.90 -10.33
N ALA A 443 -6.04 -14.89 -10.51
CA ALA A 443 -6.24 -14.24 -11.80
C ALA A 443 -4.97 -13.56 -12.31
N GLY A 444 -4.22 -12.88 -11.42
CA GLY A 444 -2.95 -12.23 -11.77
C GLY A 444 -1.85 -13.24 -12.10
N ALA A 445 -1.76 -14.34 -11.37
CA ALA A 445 -0.80 -15.41 -11.66
C ALA A 445 -1.11 -16.07 -13.02
N ASN A 446 -2.38 -16.39 -13.29
CA ASN A 446 -2.81 -16.92 -14.58
C ASN A 446 -2.54 -15.94 -15.73
N LEU A 447 -2.81 -14.65 -15.53
CA LEU A 447 -2.53 -13.62 -16.53
C LEU A 447 -1.02 -13.56 -16.87
N ILE A 448 -0.14 -13.65 -15.87
CA ILE A 448 1.31 -13.71 -16.08
C ILE A 448 1.66 -14.91 -16.96
N ASP A 449 1.21 -16.11 -16.59
CA ASP A 449 1.53 -17.35 -17.31
C ASP A 449 1.03 -17.32 -18.77
N GLU A 450 -0.18 -16.81 -18.97
CA GLU A 450 -0.75 -16.67 -20.33
C GLU A 450 0.02 -15.63 -21.18
N LEU A 451 0.38 -14.48 -20.60
CA LEU A 451 1.13 -13.46 -21.34
C LEU A 451 2.57 -13.90 -21.64
N GLU A 452 3.25 -14.58 -20.72
CA GLU A 452 4.57 -15.17 -20.95
C GLU A 452 4.54 -16.17 -22.13
N ARG A 453 3.48 -16.96 -22.22
CA ARG A 453 3.30 -17.93 -23.32
C ARG A 453 2.95 -17.28 -24.67
N ARG A 454 2.11 -16.22 -24.65
CA ARG A 454 1.56 -15.58 -25.87
C ARG A 454 2.47 -14.50 -26.43
N LEU A 455 3.24 -13.83 -25.58
CA LEU A 455 4.10 -12.70 -25.91
C LEU A 455 5.52 -12.91 -25.33
N PRO A 456 6.21 -14.01 -25.71
CA PRO A 456 7.50 -14.38 -25.12
C PRO A 456 8.60 -13.33 -25.35
N ASP A 457 8.50 -12.57 -26.43
CA ASP A 457 9.49 -11.57 -26.84
C ASP A 457 9.14 -10.14 -26.38
N PHE A 458 8.03 -9.94 -25.65
CA PHE A 458 7.62 -8.63 -25.17
C PHE A 458 8.56 -8.15 -24.07
N ALA A 459 9.32 -7.09 -24.33
CA ALA A 459 10.38 -6.59 -23.44
C ALA A 459 10.11 -5.20 -22.86
N GLU A 460 9.04 -4.53 -23.29
CA GLU A 460 8.73 -3.18 -22.79
C GLU A 460 8.34 -3.20 -21.31
N PRO A 461 8.86 -2.27 -20.51
CA PRO A 461 8.44 -2.13 -19.12
C PRO A 461 6.94 -1.82 -19.02
N LEU A 462 6.21 -2.60 -18.22
CA LEU A 462 4.77 -2.51 -18.12
C LEU A 462 4.27 -2.91 -16.73
N THR A 463 3.48 -2.06 -16.10
CA THR A 463 2.84 -2.36 -14.81
C THR A 463 1.40 -2.84 -15.00
N ILE A 464 1.07 -4.00 -14.43
CA ILE A 464 -0.30 -4.56 -14.43
C ILE A 464 -0.76 -4.73 -12.98
N ASN A 465 -1.82 -4.01 -12.60
CA ASN A 465 -2.27 -4.02 -11.21
C ASN A 465 -3.72 -4.50 -11.10
N LEU A 466 -3.96 -5.56 -10.31
CA LEU A 466 -5.27 -6.17 -10.10
C LEU A 466 -5.85 -5.83 -8.73
N ASN A 467 -7.09 -5.35 -8.71
CA ASN A 467 -7.79 -5.00 -7.48
C ASN A 467 -9.19 -5.63 -7.44
N GLY A 468 -9.52 -6.30 -6.34
CA GLY A 468 -10.82 -6.96 -6.17
C GLY A 468 -11.99 -6.01 -5.93
N CYS A 469 -11.76 -4.70 -5.72
CA CYS A 469 -12.79 -3.70 -5.43
C CYS A 469 -12.29 -2.26 -5.70
N PRO A 470 -13.13 -1.21 -5.57
CA PRO A 470 -12.73 0.19 -5.81
C PRO A 470 -11.70 0.78 -4.83
N ASN A 471 -11.29 0.07 -3.78
CA ASN A 471 -10.37 0.62 -2.77
C ASN A 471 -8.93 0.86 -3.26
N SER A 472 -8.54 0.28 -4.40
CA SER A 472 -7.24 0.48 -5.03
C SER A 472 -6.06 0.14 -4.11
N CYS A 473 -6.11 -1.02 -3.47
CA CYS A 473 -5.02 -1.50 -2.63
C CYS A 473 -3.77 -1.81 -3.46
N ALA A 474 -3.93 -2.32 -4.69
CA ALA A 474 -2.85 -2.55 -5.65
C ALA A 474 -2.67 -1.39 -6.66
N ARG A 475 -3.08 -0.17 -6.34
CA ARG A 475 -2.74 1.08 -7.08
C ARG A 475 -3.21 1.13 -8.54
N ILE A 476 -4.36 0.57 -8.87
CA ILE A 476 -4.84 0.43 -10.26
C ILE A 476 -4.93 1.73 -11.06
N GLN A 477 -5.13 2.89 -10.39
CA GLN A 477 -5.27 4.16 -11.11
C GLN A 477 -3.94 4.71 -11.63
N VAL A 478 -2.81 4.17 -11.19
CA VAL A 478 -1.46 4.64 -11.55
C VAL A 478 -0.60 3.53 -12.15
N ALA A 479 -1.23 2.48 -12.64
CA ALA A 479 -0.61 1.42 -13.42
C ALA A 479 -0.85 1.64 -14.92
N ASP A 480 0.05 1.13 -15.75
CA ASP A 480 -0.14 1.10 -17.21
C ASP A 480 -1.45 0.36 -17.56
N ILE A 481 -1.68 -0.79 -16.94
CA ILE A 481 -2.94 -1.54 -17.01
C ILE A 481 -3.47 -1.75 -15.60
N GLY A 482 -4.52 -1.03 -15.25
CA GLY A 482 -5.21 -1.13 -13.96
C GLY A 482 -6.53 -1.87 -14.08
N LEU A 483 -6.70 -2.94 -13.32
CA LEU A 483 -7.82 -3.87 -13.39
C LEU A 483 -8.65 -3.76 -12.10
N LYS A 484 -9.83 -3.13 -12.20
CA LYS A 484 -10.74 -2.95 -11.07
C LYS A 484 -11.83 -4.00 -11.08
N GLY A 485 -11.85 -4.88 -10.09
CA GLY A 485 -12.84 -5.95 -9.94
C GLY A 485 -14.28 -5.46 -9.90
N GLN A 486 -15.12 -6.13 -10.68
CA GLN A 486 -16.56 -5.98 -10.74
C GLN A 486 -17.20 -7.23 -11.37
N LEU A 487 -18.52 -7.35 -11.33
CA LEU A 487 -19.20 -8.34 -12.16
C LEU A 487 -19.37 -7.79 -13.59
N VAL A 488 -19.15 -8.66 -14.56
CA VAL A 488 -19.37 -8.45 -16.00
C VAL A 488 -20.32 -9.55 -16.45
N ASP A 489 -21.54 -9.18 -16.81
CA ASP A 489 -22.60 -10.09 -17.25
C ASP A 489 -22.82 -11.28 -16.27
N GLY A 490 -22.73 -10.98 -14.96
CA GLY A 490 -22.92 -11.95 -13.86
C GLY A 490 -21.69 -12.79 -13.52
N LYS A 491 -20.60 -12.69 -14.28
CA LYS A 491 -19.32 -13.36 -14.03
C LYS A 491 -18.32 -12.41 -13.38
N GLU A 492 -17.30 -12.95 -12.71
CA GLU A 492 -16.14 -12.17 -12.25
C GLU A 492 -15.44 -11.51 -13.45
N GLY A 493 -15.04 -10.26 -13.29
CA GLY A 493 -14.37 -9.52 -14.35
C GLY A 493 -13.82 -8.20 -13.86
N PHE A 494 -13.33 -7.39 -14.79
CA PHE A 494 -12.62 -6.17 -14.47
C PHE A 494 -13.08 -4.99 -15.33
N GLN A 495 -13.20 -3.83 -14.69
CA GLN A 495 -13.19 -2.56 -15.38
C GLN A 495 -11.73 -2.15 -15.61
N ILE A 496 -11.43 -1.71 -16.81
CA ILE A 496 -10.09 -1.40 -17.27
C ILE A 496 -9.78 0.09 -17.06
N HIS A 497 -8.56 0.38 -16.60
CA HIS A 497 -7.92 1.69 -16.53
C HIS A 497 -6.58 1.60 -17.26
N LEU A 498 -6.31 2.43 -18.24
CA LEU A 498 -5.09 2.36 -19.05
C LEU A 498 -4.25 3.63 -18.96
N GLY A 499 -2.93 3.48 -18.99
CA GLY A 499 -1.99 4.58 -19.09
C GLY A 499 -1.84 5.42 -17.83
N GLY A 500 -2.01 4.82 -16.64
CA GLY A 500 -1.61 5.43 -15.39
C GLY A 500 -0.08 5.40 -15.22
N SER A 501 0.49 6.39 -14.53
CA SER A 501 1.92 6.41 -14.24
C SER A 501 2.27 7.14 -12.96
N LEU A 502 3.45 6.84 -12.40
CA LEU A 502 4.11 7.54 -11.30
C LEU A 502 5.56 7.87 -11.68
N GLY A 503 6.17 8.81 -11.00
CA GLY A 503 7.52 9.28 -11.29
C GLY A 503 7.53 10.21 -12.51
N VAL A 504 7.89 9.69 -13.68
CA VAL A 504 7.93 10.47 -14.92
C VAL A 504 6.52 10.71 -15.43
N ASN A 505 6.12 11.97 -15.61
CA ASN A 505 4.79 12.38 -16.05
C ASN A 505 3.66 11.66 -15.26
N PRO A 506 3.56 11.85 -13.93
CA PRO A 506 2.58 11.13 -13.14
C PRO A 506 1.15 11.48 -13.60
N GLY A 507 0.34 10.45 -13.78
CA GLY A 507 -1.03 10.58 -14.29
C GLY A 507 -1.93 9.45 -13.86
N PHE A 508 -3.24 9.72 -13.78
CA PHE A 508 -4.22 8.66 -13.55
C PHE A 508 -4.61 8.00 -14.87
N GLY A 509 -4.74 6.70 -14.83
CA GLY A 509 -5.15 5.90 -15.97
C GLY A 509 -6.50 6.35 -16.57
N ARG A 510 -6.54 6.39 -17.90
CA ARG A 510 -7.73 6.68 -18.68
C ARG A 510 -8.76 5.56 -18.48
N LYS A 511 -9.94 5.94 -18.04
CA LYS A 511 -11.08 5.04 -17.93
C LYS A 511 -11.93 5.14 -19.19
N VAL A 512 -11.74 4.22 -20.13
CA VAL A 512 -12.58 4.16 -21.32
C VAL A 512 -13.99 3.71 -20.90
N ARG A 513 -15.01 4.46 -21.36
CA ARG A 513 -16.39 4.20 -20.97
C ARG A 513 -16.86 2.84 -21.52
N GLY A 514 -17.36 1.98 -20.63
CA GLY A 514 -17.87 0.66 -21.00
C GLY A 514 -16.79 -0.40 -21.17
N LEU A 515 -15.51 -0.05 -21.15
CA LEU A 515 -14.42 -1.00 -21.28
C LEU A 515 -14.32 -1.90 -20.05
N LYS A 516 -14.73 -3.14 -20.22
CA LYS A 516 -14.77 -4.18 -19.19
C LYS A 516 -14.54 -5.54 -19.87
N THR A 517 -13.93 -6.46 -19.14
CA THR A 517 -13.72 -7.84 -19.61
C THR A 517 -14.02 -8.83 -18.48
N THR A 518 -14.42 -10.05 -18.83
CA THR A 518 -14.49 -11.14 -17.84
C THR A 518 -13.08 -11.53 -17.39
N ALA A 519 -12.96 -12.23 -16.29
CA ALA A 519 -11.66 -12.76 -15.86
C ALA A 519 -11.13 -13.83 -16.83
N GLU A 520 -12.03 -14.55 -17.48
CA GLU A 520 -11.73 -15.58 -18.50
C GLU A 520 -11.12 -14.95 -19.78
N ASP A 521 -11.71 -13.86 -20.27
CA ASP A 521 -11.27 -13.17 -21.50
C ASP A 521 -10.14 -12.16 -21.26
N LEU A 522 -9.69 -11.99 -20.01
CA LEU A 522 -8.68 -11.00 -19.65
C LEU A 522 -7.35 -11.17 -20.40
N PRO A 523 -6.78 -12.39 -20.55
CA PRO A 523 -5.55 -12.58 -21.32
C PRO A 523 -5.69 -12.16 -22.78
N ASP A 524 -6.81 -12.48 -23.43
CA ASP A 524 -7.08 -12.12 -24.84
C ASP A 524 -7.16 -10.60 -25.02
N TYR A 525 -7.81 -9.94 -24.07
CA TYR A 525 -7.91 -8.48 -24.04
C TYR A 525 -6.54 -7.82 -23.91
N VAL A 526 -5.75 -8.25 -22.92
CA VAL A 526 -4.43 -7.64 -22.64
C VAL A 526 -3.48 -7.88 -23.79
N GLU A 527 -3.44 -9.11 -24.34
CA GLU A 527 -2.62 -9.43 -25.52
C GLU A 527 -2.94 -8.50 -26.69
N ARG A 528 -4.22 -8.30 -27.03
CA ARG A 528 -4.64 -7.44 -28.14
C ARG A 528 -4.17 -5.99 -27.94
N VAL A 529 -4.35 -5.42 -26.77
CA VAL A 529 -3.93 -4.05 -26.47
C VAL A 529 -2.40 -3.90 -26.56
N LEU A 530 -1.65 -4.91 -26.08
CA LEU A 530 -0.18 -4.88 -26.14
C LEU A 530 0.34 -5.01 -27.58
N ARG A 531 -0.28 -5.85 -28.42
CA ARG A 531 0.05 -5.92 -29.85
C ARG A 531 -0.25 -4.61 -30.58
N ASN A 532 -1.35 -3.94 -30.25
CA ASN A 532 -1.67 -2.62 -30.80
C ASN A 532 -0.60 -1.59 -30.38
N PHE A 533 -0.19 -1.60 -29.12
CA PHE A 533 0.90 -0.77 -28.63
C PHE A 533 2.21 -1.02 -29.39
N GLU A 534 2.66 -2.28 -29.49
CA GLU A 534 3.90 -2.62 -30.20
C GLU A 534 3.90 -2.18 -31.66
N SER A 535 2.75 -2.29 -32.33
CA SER A 535 2.62 -1.90 -33.73
C SER A 535 2.56 -0.40 -33.98
N GLN A 536 2.18 0.39 -32.96
CA GLN A 536 1.89 1.82 -33.11
C GLN A 536 2.82 2.73 -32.31
N LYS A 537 3.58 2.17 -31.35
CA LYS A 537 4.46 2.97 -30.49
C LYS A 537 5.53 3.68 -31.33
N LYS A 538 5.87 4.90 -30.92
CA LYS A 538 7.02 5.62 -31.41
C LYS A 538 8.29 5.16 -30.69
N ASP A 539 9.45 5.49 -31.25
CA ASP A 539 10.72 5.16 -30.62
C ASP A 539 10.82 5.79 -29.21
N GLY A 540 11.13 4.96 -28.21
CA GLY A 540 11.21 5.37 -26.80
C GLY A 540 9.88 5.72 -26.13
N GLU A 541 8.73 5.52 -26.78
CA GLU A 541 7.41 5.84 -26.23
C GLU A 541 6.96 4.78 -25.21
N ARG A 542 6.64 5.24 -23.99
CA ARG A 542 6.08 4.37 -22.95
C ARG A 542 4.61 4.03 -23.23
N PHE A 543 4.13 2.91 -22.69
CA PHE A 543 2.73 2.50 -22.81
C PHE A 543 1.76 3.60 -22.32
N ALA A 544 2.05 4.22 -21.17
CA ALA A 544 1.22 5.28 -20.62
C ALA A 544 1.10 6.49 -21.57
N ASP A 545 2.18 6.87 -22.25
CA ASP A 545 2.18 7.99 -23.20
C ASP A 545 1.43 7.63 -24.50
N TRP A 546 1.59 6.40 -25.00
CA TRP A 546 0.83 5.89 -26.14
C TRP A 546 -0.68 5.89 -25.87
N VAL A 547 -1.13 5.44 -24.70
CA VAL A 547 -2.55 5.41 -24.34
C VAL A 547 -3.19 6.79 -24.42
N GLN A 548 -2.46 7.88 -24.10
CA GLN A 548 -3.00 9.23 -24.13
C GLN A 548 -3.38 9.67 -25.56
N ARG A 549 -2.69 9.16 -26.58
CA ARG A 549 -2.95 9.49 -28.00
C ARG A 549 -3.69 8.43 -28.78
N ALA A 550 -3.78 7.20 -28.27
CA ALA A 550 -4.44 6.08 -28.93
C ALA A 550 -5.96 6.32 -29.04
N ASP A 551 -6.54 5.86 -30.14
CA ASP A 551 -7.99 5.88 -30.34
C ASP A 551 -8.67 4.82 -29.45
N GLU A 552 -9.95 5.03 -29.12
CA GLU A 552 -10.69 4.08 -28.26
C GLU A 552 -10.79 2.68 -28.89
N GLY A 553 -10.78 2.59 -30.21
CA GLY A 553 -10.76 1.32 -30.92
C GLY A 553 -9.49 0.50 -30.69
N ASP A 554 -8.35 1.15 -30.55
CA ASP A 554 -7.05 0.49 -30.27
C ASP A 554 -6.94 0.02 -28.82
N LEU A 555 -7.71 0.63 -27.93
CA LEU A 555 -7.76 0.32 -26.49
C LEU A 555 -8.85 -0.69 -26.12
N SER A 556 -9.72 -1.07 -27.09
CA SER A 556 -10.92 -1.90 -26.85
C SER A 556 -10.70 -3.38 -27.04
#